data_54b2d471ba16d27e1cfe4534a2e77fb2
#
_entry.id   54b2d471ba16d27e1cfe4534a2e77fb2
#
_cell.length_a   1.000
_cell.length_b   1.000
_cell.length_c   1.000
_cell.angle_alpha   90.00
_cell.angle_beta   90.00
_cell.angle_gamma   90.00
#
_symmetry.space_group_name_H-M   'P 1'
#
loop_
_entity.id
_entity.type
_entity.pdbx_description
1 polymer ?
#
loop_
_entity_poly.entity_id
_entity_poly.type
_entity_poly.pdbx_seq_one_letter_code
_entity_poly.pdbx_strand_id
1 'polypeptide(L)'
;MCSSDLKELSSYLNSGMTVLTAIKLIEGQHKKEKKYASFLASLRTMIEEGKSLYNALATQSVYSMPDFFLQSINVAGQSGKMIPVLIQMGTFFSSQAKVKKQVGNAMVYPLVIFIVAIGMTAFLIAFVVPKITGIFEDTGQKLPEITQFVLGVSDFLSGNWIILLIGFFGIIIGFKSAYKYSYTFKKIYDGFMLKMPIIGELIQNHELGRFSYILSLMLDSGVSYAHAVKLATTTFSNAMMKESFESAAERVIEGNKLSHSLQRGKGVLPKRNFMQALALGEESSEVASILGNIAELYREENADKLKLLLSLLEPFMMLFIGLVVGVIVAAMLLPIFSMNLGS
;
A
#
# COMPACT_ATOMS: atom_id res chain seq x y z
N MET A 1 -7.87 -7.35 -15.19
CA MET A 1 -7.60 -8.80 -15.11
C MET A 1 -7.09 -9.10 -13.71
N CYS A 2 -7.68 -10.09 -13.04
CA CYS A 2 -7.14 -10.58 -11.77
C CYS A 2 -5.79 -11.26 -11.99
N SER A 3 -4.95 -11.30 -10.96
CA SER A 3 -3.65 -12.01 -11.06
C SER A 3 -3.81 -13.51 -11.36
N SER A 4 -4.92 -14.12 -10.91
CA SER A 4 -5.31 -15.49 -11.26
C SER A 4 -5.53 -15.67 -12.74
N ASP A 5 -6.26 -14.74 -13.35
CA ASP A 5 -6.65 -14.85 -14.77
C ASP A 5 -5.45 -14.68 -15.71
N LEU A 6 -4.45 -13.86 -15.33
CA LEU A 6 -3.20 -13.77 -16.09
C LEU A 6 -2.41 -15.09 -16.06
N LYS A 7 -2.42 -15.77 -14.90
CA LYS A 7 -1.81 -17.09 -14.77
C LYS A 7 -2.59 -18.16 -15.54
N GLU A 8 -3.94 -18.11 -15.48
CA GLU A 8 -4.77 -19.04 -16.25
C GLU A 8 -4.61 -18.80 -17.76
N LEU A 9 -4.63 -17.53 -18.19
CA LEU A 9 -4.37 -17.18 -19.59
C LEU A 9 -3.01 -17.73 -20.04
N SER A 10 -1.95 -17.51 -19.26
CA SER A 10 -0.62 -18.04 -19.58
C SER A 10 -0.58 -19.56 -19.64
N SER A 11 -1.31 -20.24 -18.75
CA SER A 11 -1.41 -21.71 -18.72
C SER A 11 -2.13 -22.25 -19.96
N TYR A 12 -3.24 -21.61 -20.36
CA TYR A 12 -3.98 -21.99 -21.57
C TYR A 12 -3.14 -21.77 -22.84
N LEU A 13 -2.43 -20.64 -22.93
CA LEU A 13 -1.53 -20.37 -24.05
C LEU A 13 -0.36 -21.37 -24.10
N ASN A 14 0.19 -21.75 -22.93
CA ASN A 14 1.27 -22.74 -22.84
C ASN A 14 0.80 -24.14 -23.25
N SER A 15 -0.49 -24.46 -23.10
CA SER A 15 -1.09 -25.69 -23.61
C SER A 15 -1.46 -25.64 -25.11
N GLY A 16 -1.06 -24.58 -25.82
CA GLY A 16 -1.28 -24.41 -27.26
C GLY A 16 -2.63 -23.82 -27.65
N MET A 17 -3.41 -23.35 -26.68
CA MET A 17 -4.69 -22.67 -26.98
C MET A 17 -4.45 -21.26 -27.55
N THR A 18 -5.36 -20.82 -28.41
CA THR A 18 -5.34 -19.43 -28.90
C THR A 18 -5.77 -18.46 -27.81
N VAL A 19 -5.34 -17.19 -27.90
CA VAL A 19 -5.76 -16.12 -26.97
C VAL A 19 -7.28 -16.02 -26.90
N LEU A 20 -7.96 -16.13 -28.04
CA LEU A 20 -9.42 -16.08 -28.11
C LEU A 20 -10.09 -17.22 -27.32
N THR A 21 -9.62 -18.45 -27.50
CA THR A 21 -10.15 -19.62 -26.79
C THR A 21 -9.92 -19.50 -25.28
N ALA A 22 -8.75 -19.06 -24.87
CA ALA A 22 -8.40 -18.87 -23.48
C ALA A 22 -9.29 -17.80 -22.81
N ILE A 23 -9.52 -16.65 -23.48
CA ILE A 23 -10.41 -15.62 -22.97
C ILE A 23 -11.87 -16.10 -22.86
N LYS A 24 -12.37 -16.89 -23.83
CA LYS A 24 -13.73 -17.51 -23.76
C LYS A 24 -13.88 -18.41 -22.52
N LEU A 25 -12.86 -19.18 -22.20
CA LEU A 25 -12.88 -20.05 -21.01
C LEU A 25 -12.92 -19.24 -19.71
N ILE A 26 -12.06 -18.20 -19.61
CA ILE A 26 -12.03 -17.31 -18.43
C ILE A 26 -13.38 -16.54 -18.29
N GLU A 27 -13.95 -16.04 -19.39
CA GLU A 27 -15.28 -15.40 -19.40
C GLU A 27 -16.35 -16.33 -18.85
N GLY A 28 -16.31 -17.62 -19.24
CA GLY A 28 -17.25 -18.65 -18.75
C GLY A 28 -17.24 -18.84 -17.23
N GLN A 29 -16.07 -18.67 -16.61
CA GLN A 29 -15.90 -18.82 -15.16
C GLN A 29 -16.43 -17.61 -14.36
N HIS A 30 -16.39 -16.40 -14.95
CA HIS A 30 -16.70 -15.14 -14.27
C HIS A 30 -18.08 -14.55 -14.60
N LYS A 31 -19.04 -15.36 -15.09
CA LYS A 31 -20.40 -14.91 -15.48
C LYS A 31 -21.15 -14.16 -14.38
N LYS A 32 -20.86 -14.44 -13.11
CA LYS A 32 -21.54 -13.82 -11.95
C LYS A 32 -21.04 -12.39 -11.67
N GLU A 33 -19.87 -12.02 -12.12
CA GLU A 33 -19.22 -10.73 -11.88
C GLU A 33 -19.50 -9.78 -13.06
N LYS A 34 -20.68 -9.15 -13.09
CA LYS A 34 -21.19 -8.36 -14.22
C LYS A 34 -20.16 -7.43 -14.89
N LYS A 35 -19.41 -6.65 -14.08
CA LYS A 35 -18.42 -5.71 -14.61
C LYS A 35 -17.23 -6.43 -15.23
N TYR A 36 -16.78 -7.52 -14.61
CA TYR A 36 -15.65 -8.30 -15.10
C TYR A 36 -16.02 -9.14 -16.32
N ALA A 37 -17.21 -9.73 -16.33
CA ALA A 37 -17.77 -10.43 -17.49
C ALA A 37 -17.90 -9.48 -18.71
N SER A 38 -18.37 -8.24 -18.50
CA SER A 38 -18.42 -7.22 -19.56
C SER A 38 -17.04 -6.88 -20.12
N PHE A 39 -16.03 -6.79 -19.26
CA PHE A 39 -14.63 -6.58 -19.68
C PHE A 39 -14.14 -7.73 -20.56
N LEU A 40 -14.31 -8.99 -20.11
CA LEU A 40 -13.86 -10.17 -20.87
C LEU A 40 -14.62 -10.31 -22.19
N ALA A 41 -15.94 -10.05 -22.20
CA ALA A 41 -16.76 -10.03 -23.40
C ALA A 41 -16.27 -8.96 -24.40
N SER A 42 -15.91 -7.76 -23.93
CA SER A 42 -15.32 -6.70 -24.76
C SER A 42 -14.00 -7.14 -25.38
N LEU A 43 -13.10 -7.77 -24.60
CA LEU A 43 -11.83 -8.31 -25.12
C LEU A 43 -12.08 -9.40 -26.16
N ARG A 44 -12.98 -10.33 -25.86
CA ARG A 44 -13.34 -11.40 -26.79
C ARG A 44 -13.80 -10.85 -28.12
N THR A 45 -14.77 -9.93 -28.12
CA THR A 45 -15.31 -9.33 -29.33
C THR A 45 -14.21 -8.65 -30.15
N MET A 46 -13.34 -7.84 -29.52
CA MET A 46 -12.27 -7.16 -30.22
C MET A 46 -11.23 -8.12 -30.82
N ILE A 47 -10.95 -9.25 -30.16
CA ILE A 47 -10.04 -10.29 -30.67
C ILE A 47 -10.70 -11.09 -31.78
N GLU A 48 -12.02 -11.35 -31.73
CA GLU A 48 -12.78 -11.94 -32.83
C GLU A 48 -12.79 -11.05 -34.08
N GLU A 49 -12.77 -9.72 -33.89
CA GLU A 49 -12.59 -8.71 -34.97
C GLU A 49 -11.16 -8.66 -35.52
N GLY A 50 -10.23 -9.48 -35.02
CA GLY A 50 -8.84 -9.53 -35.45
C GLY A 50 -7.89 -8.56 -34.78
N LYS A 51 -8.31 -7.84 -33.72
CA LYS A 51 -7.40 -6.98 -32.94
C LYS A 51 -6.42 -7.83 -32.14
N SER A 52 -5.18 -7.35 -32.01
CA SER A 52 -4.20 -7.97 -31.12
C SER A 52 -4.65 -7.84 -29.65
N LEU A 53 -4.15 -8.72 -28.76
CA LEU A 53 -4.42 -8.63 -27.33
C LEU A 53 -4.04 -7.26 -26.76
N TYR A 54 -2.92 -6.67 -27.19
CA TYR A 54 -2.54 -5.31 -26.85
C TYR A 54 -3.61 -4.30 -27.22
N ASN A 55 -4.05 -4.29 -28.47
CA ASN A 55 -5.06 -3.34 -28.96
C ASN A 55 -6.40 -3.51 -28.23
N ALA A 56 -6.81 -4.75 -27.95
CA ALA A 56 -8.02 -5.04 -27.20
C ALA A 56 -7.93 -4.51 -25.76
N LEU A 57 -6.79 -4.73 -25.08
CA LEU A 57 -6.54 -4.21 -23.73
C LEU A 57 -6.41 -2.69 -23.67
N ALA A 58 -5.81 -2.06 -24.67
CA ALA A 58 -5.60 -0.62 -24.73
C ALA A 58 -6.87 0.16 -25.05
N THR A 59 -7.78 -0.43 -25.88
CA THR A 59 -9.01 0.25 -26.34
C THR A 59 -10.22 0.03 -25.44
N GLN A 60 -10.23 -1.01 -24.59
CA GLN A 60 -11.34 -1.25 -23.69
C GLN A 60 -11.47 -0.13 -22.63
N SER A 61 -12.71 0.20 -22.25
CA SER A 61 -13.02 1.31 -21.34
C SER A 61 -13.44 0.90 -19.92
N VAL A 62 -13.52 -0.41 -19.65
CA VAL A 62 -14.03 -0.94 -18.38
C VAL A 62 -13.02 -0.80 -17.23
N TYR A 63 -11.74 -1.01 -17.53
CA TYR A 63 -10.63 -0.91 -16.60
C TYR A 63 -9.46 -0.12 -17.17
N SER A 64 -8.87 0.77 -16.37
CA SER A 64 -7.60 1.40 -16.72
C SER A 64 -6.46 0.41 -16.53
N MET A 65 -5.67 0.21 -17.58
CA MET A 65 -4.48 -0.65 -17.53
C MET A 65 -3.23 0.20 -17.38
N PRO A 66 -2.24 -0.21 -16.56
CA PRO A 66 -0.97 0.51 -16.46
C PRO A 66 -0.20 0.47 -17.79
N ASP A 67 0.45 1.58 -18.15
CA ASP A 67 1.20 1.70 -19.41
C ASP A 67 2.31 0.64 -19.53
N PHE A 68 3.03 0.37 -18.46
CA PHE A 68 4.07 -0.67 -18.46
C PHE A 68 3.51 -2.06 -18.80
N PHE A 69 2.29 -2.38 -18.32
CA PHE A 69 1.63 -3.64 -18.64
C PHE A 69 1.27 -3.73 -20.12
N LEU A 70 0.63 -2.68 -20.65
CA LEU A 70 0.24 -2.61 -22.05
C LEU A 70 1.46 -2.72 -22.99
N GLN A 71 2.53 -1.99 -22.68
CA GLN A 71 3.74 -2.04 -23.48
C GLN A 71 4.47 -3.38 -23.41
N SER A 72 4.50 -4.01 -22.24
CA SER A 72 5.04 -5.36 -22.10
C SER A 72 4.27 -6.38 -22.96
N ILE A 73 2.94 -6.31 -22.96
CA ILE A 73 2.10 -7.17 -23.82
C ILE A 73 2.32 -6.87 -25.31
N ASN A 74 2.48 -5.59 -25.68
CA ASN A 74 2.76 -5.20 -27.06
C ASN A 74 4.05 -5.82 -27.58
N VAL A 75 5.15 -5.60 -26.85
CA VAL A 75 6.47 -6.12 -27.25
C VAL A 75 6.52 -7.66 -27.16
N ALA A 76 5.90 -8.25 -26.15
CA ALA A 76 5.79 -9.70 -26.01
C ALA A 76 5.04 -10.34 -27.18
N GLY A 77 3.99 -9.66 -27.70
CA GLY A 77 3.24 -10.10 -28.88
C GLY A 77 4.10 -10.10 -30.15
N GLN A 78 4.95 -9.08 -30.31
CA GLN A 78 5.85 -8.94 -31.46
C GLN A 78 7.06 -9.89 -31.39
N SER A 79 7.58 -10.15 -30.18
CA SER A 79 8.76 -11.00 -29.95
C SER A 79 8.46 -12.47 -29.73
N GLY A 80 7.19 -12.88 -29.71
CA GLY A 80 6.77 -14.25 -29.41
C GLY A 80 6.93 -14.66 -27.94
N LYS A 81 7.25 -13.72 -27.02
CA LYS A 81 7.46 -13.96 -25.60
C LYS A 81 6.21 -13.74 -24.75
N MET A 82 5.02 -13.89 -25.31
CA MET A 82 3.73 -13.60 -24.64
C MET A 82 3.56 -14.43 -23.36
N ILE A 83 3.84 -15.73 -23.41
CA ILE A 83 3.64 -16.64 -22.27
C ILE A 83 4.50 -16.26 -21.05
N PRO A 84 5.85 -16.14 -21.16
CA PRO A 84 6.68 -15.75 -20.02
C PRO A 84 6.30 -14.38 -19.45
N VAL A 85 5.93 -13.41 -20.28
CA VAL A 85 5.52 -12.08 -19.83
C VAL A 85 4.20 -12.14 -19.05
N LEU A 86 3.21 -12.91 -19.51
CA LEU A 86 1.96 -13.09 -18.77
C LEU A 86 2.17 -13.80 -17.42
N ILE A 87 3.05 -14.80 -17.35
CA ILE A 87 3.41 -15.47 -16.08
C ILE A 87 4.03 -14.47 -15.10
N GLN A 88 5.01 -13.68 -15.56
CA GLN A 88 5.72 -12.71 -14.73
C GLN A 88 4.77 -11.59 -14.28
N MET A 89 3.90 -11.08 -15.16
CA MET A 89 2.86 -10.10 -14.79
C MET A 89 1.85 -10.67 -13.80
N GLY A 90 1.39 -11.90 -14.00
CA GLY A 90 0.52 -12.60 -13.06
C GLY A 90 1.16 -12.77 -11.68
N THR A 91 2.46 -13.06 -11.64
CA THR A 91 3.24 -13.16 -10.41
C THR A 91 3.39 -11.80 -9.73
N PHE A 92 3.68 -10.75 -10.48
CA PHE A 92 3.76 -9.37 -9.98
C PHE A 92 2.47 -8.91 -9.31
N PHE A 93 1.34 -8.98 -10.02
CA PHE A 93 0.05 -8.56 -9.44
C PHE A 93 -0.40 -9.46 -8.29
N SER A 94 -0.09 -10.77 -8.34
CA SER A 94 -0.36 -11.70 -7.24
C SER A 94 0.44 -11.33 -5.98
N SER A 95 1.71 -10.99 -6.12
CA SER A 95 2.54 -10.58 -4.98
C SER A 95 2.04 -9.29 -4.33
N GLN A 96 1.64 -8.29 -5.13
CA GLN A 96 1.04 -7.06 -4.61
C GLN A 96 -0.29 -7.33 -3.86
N ALA A 97 -1.17 -8.16 -4.44
CA ALA A 97 -2.42 -8.54 -3.79
C ALA A 97 -2.18 -9.32 -2.48
N LYS A 98 -1.16 -10.19 -2.45
CA LYS A 98 -0.78 -10.95 -1.25
C LYS A 98 -0.32 -10.04 -0.10
N VAL A 99 0.53 -9.05 -0.39
CA VAL A 99 0.97 -8.06 0.61
C VAL A 99 -0.22 -7.28 1.15
N LYS A 100 -1.10 -6.77 0.27
CA LYS A 100 -2.32 -6.06 0.69
C LYS A 100 -3.20 -6.92 1.60
N LYS A 101 -3.38 -8.20 1.26
CA LYS A 101 -4.16 -9.16 2.06
C LYS A 101 -3.48 -9.44 3.41
N GLN A 102 -2.16 -9.59 3.46
CA GLN A 102 -1.42 -9.79 4.71
C GLN A 102 -1.62 -8.61 5.66
N VAL A 103 -1.46 -7.37 5.17
CA VAL A 103 -1.71 -6.17 5.98
C VAL A 103 -3.16 -6.13 6.46
N GLY A 104 -4.13 -6.37 5.56
CA GLY A 104 -5.54 -6.39 5.93
C GLY A 104 -5.86 -7.41 7.01
N ASN A 105 -5.37 -8.64 6.87
CA ASN A 105 -5.59 -9.70 7.87
C ASN A 105 -4.92 -9.36 9.22
N ALA A 106 -3.72 -8.80 9.21
CA ALA A 106 -3.01 -8.44 10.43
C ALA A 106 -3.69 -7.28 11.18
N MET A 107 -4.45 -6.43 10.49
CA MET A 107 -5.21 -5.34 11.12
C MET A 107 -6.52 -5.78 11.78
N VAL A 108 -6.99 -7.01 11.54
CA VAL A 108 -8.25 -7.50 12.13
C VAL A 108 -8.15 -7.58 13.66
N TYR A 109 -7.08 -8.20 14.16
CA TYR A 109 -6.88 -8.35 15.61
C TYR A 109 -6.78 -7.01 16.36
N PRO A 110 -5.92 -6.05 15.97
CA PRO A 110 -5.89 -4.71 16.55
C PRO A 110 -7.25 -4.00 16.53
N LEU A 111 -8.01 -4.13 15.44
CA LEU A 111 -9.31 -3.49 15.31
C LEU A 111 -10.33 -4.08 16.31
N VAL A 112 -10.37 -5.39 16.47
CA VAL A 112 -11.25 -6.06 17.44
C VAL A 112 -10.91 -5.60 18.86
N ILE A 113 -9.62 -5.63 19.24
CA ILE A 113 -9.18 -5.20 20.57
C ILE A 113 -9.52 -3.72 20.81
N PHE A 114 -9.31 -2.87 19.82
CA PHE A 114 -9.63 -1.44 19.90
C PHE A 114 -11.15 -1.20 20.12
N ILE A 115 -12.01 -1.94 19.41
CA ILE A 115 -13.47 -1.87 19.60
C ILE A 115 -13.86 -2.32 21.01
N VAL A 116 -13.29 -3.42 21.49
CA VAL A 116 -13.57 -3.91 22.85
C VAL A 116 -13.10 -2.90 23.90
N ALA A 117 -11.90 -2.33 23.73
CA ALA A 117 -11.37 -1.33 24.65
C ALA A 117 -12.23 -0.05 24.69
N ILE A 118 -12.69 0.44 23.53
CA ILE A 118 -13.61 1.58 23.48
C ILE A 118 -14.94 1.22 24.18
N GLY A 119 -15.50 0.04 23.92
CA GLY A 119 -16.74 -0.41 24.55
C GLY A 119 -16.62 -0.51 26.07
N MET A 120 -15.51 -1.08 26.55
CA MET A 120 -15.23 -1.18 28.00
C MET A 120 -15.03 0.20 28.63
N THR A 121 -14.27 1.09 27.98
CA THR A 121 -14.08 2.46 28.44
C THR A 121 -15.40 3.23 28.49
N ALA A 122 -16.21 3.14 27.45
CA ALA A 122 -17.54 3.77 27.39
C ALA A 122 -18.47 3.24 28.50
N PHE A 123 -18.46 1.92 28.73
CA PHE A 123 -19.21 1.31 29.81
C PHE A 123 -18.79 1.82 31.19
N LEU A 124 -17.49 1.85 31.47
CA LEU A 124 -16.96 2.35 32.75
C LEU A 124 -17.35 3.82 32.97
N ILE A 125 -17.22 4.65 31.95
CA ILE A 125 -17.55 6.08 32.00
C ILE A 125 -19.07 6.30 32.16
N ALA A 126 -19.90 5.56 31.44
CA ALA A 126 -21.35 5.76 31.45
C ALA A 126 -22.04 5.19 32.70
N PHE A 127 -21.54 4.11 33.27
CA PHE A 127 -22.24 3.38 34.35
C PHE A 127 -21.51 3.43 35.69
N VAL A 128 -20.18 3.37 35.70
CA VAL A 128 -19.43 3.24 36.96
C VAL A 128 -19.03 4.60 37.50
N VAL A 129 -18.54 5.49 36.67
CA VAL A 129 -18.12 6.84 37.07
C VAL A 129 -19.24 7.65 37.73
N PRO A 130 -20.48 7.71 37.17
CA PRO A 130 -21.56 8.47 37.83
C PRO A 130 -21.97 7.94 39.21
N LYS A 131 -21.84 6.61 39.44
CA LYS A 131 -22.12 6.04 40.76
C LYS A 131 -21.10 6.48 41.82
N ILE A 132 -19.85 6.64 41.41
CA ILE A 132 -18.78 7.09 42.31
C ILE A 132 -18.91 8.59 42.58
N THR A 133 -19.18 9.40 41.57
CA THR A 133 -19.34 10.84 41.74
C THR A 133 -20.53 11.16 42.65
N GLY A 134 -21.66 10.43 42.54
CA GLY A 134 -22.82 10.62 43.43
C GLY A 134 -22.47 10.40 44.91
N ILE A 135 -21.65 9.38 45.24
CA ILE A 135 -21.21 9.14 46.62
C ILE A 135 -20.38 10.34 47.17
N PHE A 136 -19.57 10.97 46.33
CA PHE A 136 -18.74 12.12 46.73
C PHE A 136 -19.58 13.43 46.89
N GLU A 137 -20.57 13.63 46.05
CA GLU A 137 -21.51 14.75 46.20
C GLU A 137 -22.29 14.64 47.50
N ASP A 138 -22.75 13.42 47.85
CA ASP A 138 -23.48 13.17 49.08
C ASP A 138 -22.63 13.40 50.36
N THR A 139 -21.30 13.16 50.26
CA THR A 139 -20.35 13.32 51.38
C THR A 139 -19.71 14.70 51.46
N GLY A 140 -19.96 15.61 50.45
CA GLY A 140 -19.40 16.96 50.37
C GLY A 140 -17.87 17.02 50.21
N GLN A 141 -17.24 15.89 49.81
CA GLN A 141 -15.78 15.81 49.62
C GLN A 141 -15.39 16.19 48.19
N LYS A 142 -14.22 16.82 48.03
CA LYS A 142 -13.69 17.14 46.70
C LYS A 142 -13.15 15.87 46.03
N LEU A 143 -13.55 15.71 44.77
CA LEU A 143 -13.01 14.64 43.90
C LEU A 143 -11.51 14.83 43.66
N PRO A 144 -10.71 13.74 43.66
CA PRO A 144 -9.30 13.76 43.25
C PRO A 144 -9.12 14.33 41.85
N GLU A 145 -7.99 14.99 41.59
CA GLU A 145 -7.70 15.65 40.30
C GLU A 145 -7.76 14.68 39.11
N ILE A 146 -7.31 13.43 39.30
CA ILE A 146 -7.34 12.42 38.24
C ILE A 146 -8.77 12.02 37.86
N THR A 147 -9.67 11.98 38.84
CA THR A 147 -11.11 11.71 38.62
C THR A 147 -11.77 12.88 37.90
N GLN A 148 -11.46 14.13 38.33
CA GLN A 148 -11.95 15.32 37.63
C GLN A 148 -11.49 15.40 36.18
N PHE A 149 -10.23 15.01 35.90
CA PHE A 149 -9.70 14.92 34.53
C PHE A 149 -10.48 13.89 33.69
N VAL A 150 -10.69 12.68 34.20
CA VAL A 150 -11.45 11.63 33.50
C VAL A 150 -12.89 12.06 33.25
N LEU A 151 -13.54 12.71 34.22
CA LEU A 151 -14.88 13.28 34.04
C LEU A 151 -14.90 14.35 32.97
N GLY A 152 -13.97 15.31 33.02
CA GLY A 152 -13.90 16.37 32.00
C GLY A 152 -13.70 15.84 30.59
N VAL A 153 -12.86 14.80 30.42
CA VAL A 153 -12.70 14.11 29.14
C VAL A 153 -14.00 13.39 28.73
N SER A 154 -14.68 12.74 29.68
CA SER A 154 -15.95 12.06 29.43
C SER A 154 -17.03 13.04 28.95
N ASP A 155 -17.21 14.15 29.66
CA ASP A 155 -18.22 15.15 29.34
C ASP A 155 -17.92 15.81 27.98
N PHE A 156 -16.65 16.07 27.71
CA PHE A 156 -16.24 16.58 26.38
C PHE A 156 -16.55 15.59 25.26
N LEU A 157 -16.24 14.31 25.45
CA LEU A 157 -16.50 13.26 24.46
C LEU A 157 -18.00 13.03 24.29
N SER A 158 -18.76 12.92 25.38
CA SER A 158 -20.20 12.65 25.33
C SER A 158 -21.00 13.85 24.80
N GLY A 159 -20.60 15.08 25.14
CA GLY A 159 -21.25 16.29 24.64
C GLY A 159 -20.94 16.62 23.19
N ASN A 160 -19.76 16.21 22.68
CA ASN A 160 -19.28 16.63 21.36
C ASN A 160 -19.05 15.46 20.39
N TRP A 161 -19.55 14.25 20.66
CA TRP A 161 -19.24 13.05 19.86
C TRP A 161 -19.60 13.21 18.37
N ILE A 162 -20.70 13.91 18.05
CA ILE A 162 -21.10 14.17 16.66
C ILE A 162 -20.09 15.08 15.96
N ILE A 163 -19.67 16.16 16.65
CA ILE A 163 -18.68 17.12 16.13
C ILE A 163 -17.33 16.41 15.92
N LEU A 164 -16.94 15.57 16.87
CA LEU A 164 -15.71 14.76 16.78
C LEU A 164 -15.76 13.77 15.62
N LEU A 165 -16.89 13.11 15.40
CA LEU A 165 -17.06 12.23 14.24
C LEU A 165 -16.99 12.99 12.91
N ILE A 166 -17.72 14.11 12.80
CA ILE A 166 -17.70 14.95 11.59
C ILE A 166 -16.29 15.48 11.36
N GLY A 167 -15.61 15.98 12.41
CA GLY A 167 -14.23 16.43 12.34
C GLY A 167 -13.27 15.35 11.89
N PHE A 168 -13.36 14.14 12.46
CA PHE A 168 -12.54 12.99 12.10
C PHE A 168 -12.70 12.59 10.62
N PHE A 169 -13.95 12.44 10.16
CA PHE A 169 -14.20 12.13 8.74
C PHE A 169 -13.82 13.31 7.84
N GLY A 170 -14.05 14.54 8.28
CA GLY A 170 -13.63 15.76 7.56
C GLY A 170 -12.11 15.83 7.36
N ILE A 171 -11.33 15.51 8.39
CA ILE A 171 -9.86 15.45 8.30
C ILE A 171 -9.43 14.34 7.34
N ILE A 172 -10.02 13.14 7.41
CA ILE A 172 -9.69 12.03 6.51
C ILE A 172 -10.01 12.38 5.05
N ILE A 173 -11.18 12.93 4.80
CA ILE A 173 -11.61 13.33 3.45
C ILE A 173 -10.75 14.47 2.93
N GLY A 174 -10.51 15.49 3.77
CA GLY A 174 -9.65 16.63 3.44
C GLY A 174 -8.22 16.19 3.11
N PHE A 175 -7.64 15.31 3.94
CA PHE A 175 -6.30 14.75 3.70
C PHE A 175 -6.24 13.96 2.39
N LYS A 176 -7.21 13.04 2.15
CA LYS A 176 -7.27 12.26 0.91
C LYS A 176 -7.45 13.17 -0.31
N SER A 177 -8.28 14.20 -0.19
CA SER A 177 -8.50 15.18 -1.25
C SER A 177 -7.23 15.98 -1.52
N ALA A 178 -6.59 16.54 -0.50
CA ALA A 178 -5.34 17.27 -0.62
C ALA A 178 -4.23 16.40 -1.24
N TYR A 179 -4.09 15.16 -0.79
CA TYR A 179 -3.10 14.21 -1.35
C TYR A 179 -3.37 13.86 -2.82
N LYS A 180 -4.64 13.76 -3.21
CA LYS A 180 -5.02 13.40 -4.59
C LYS A 180 -4.93 14.57 -5.56
N TYR A 181 -5.35 15.77 -5.14
CA TYR A 181 -5.52 16.92 -6.04
C TYR A 181 -4.38 17.95 -5.96
N SER A 182 -3.61 17.99 -4.86
CA SER A 182 -2.48 18.91 -4.72
C SER A 182 -1.16 18.18 -4.86
N TYR A 183 -0.49 18.37 -6.00
CA TYR A 183 0.85 17.80 -6.24
C TYR A 183 1.89 18.29 -5.22
N THR A 184 1.84 19.56 -4.85
CA THR A 184 2.75 20.14 -3.85
C THR A 184 2.57 19.49 -2.48
N PHE A 185 1.33 19.31 -2.03
CA PHE A 185 1.04 18.62 -0.78
C PHE A 185 1.53 17.17 -0.81
N LYS A 186 1.25 16.44 -1.90
CA LYS A 186 1.72 15.08 -2.11
C LYS A 186 3.25 15.01 -2.04
N LYS A 187 3.97 15.91 -2.72
CA LYS A 187 5.43 15.95 -2.74
C LYS A 187 6.03 16.19 -1.35
N ILE A 188 5.46 17.14 -0.57
CA ILE A 188 5.90 17.43 0.81
C ILE A 188 5.65 16.21 1.71
N TYR A 189 4.47 15.63 1.66
CA TYR A 189 4.11 14.45 2.44
C TYR A 189 5.00 13.24 2.11
N ASP A 190 5.16 12.93 0.84
CA ASP A 190 5.99 11.84 0.34
C ASP A 190 7.46 12.02 0.74
N GLY A 191 7.96 13.27 0.67
CA GLY A 191 9.32 13.62 1.10
C GLY A 191 9.50 13.47 2.62
N PHE A 192 8.50 13.83 3.42
CA PHE A 192 8.52 13.62 4.86
C PHE A 192 8.52 12.13 5.21
N MET A 193 7.68 11.33 4.56
CA MET A 193 7.61 9.88 4.76
C MET A 193 8.94 9.18 4.44
N LEU A 194 9.64 9.62 3.39
CA LEU A 194 10.96 9.06 3.03
C LEU A 194 12.05 9.34 4.09
N LYS A 195 11.90 10.40 4.89
CA LYS A 195 12.87 10.75 5.95
C LYS A 195 12.59 10.02 7.27
N MET A 196 11.41 9.44 7.43
CA MET A 196 11.07 8.71 8.66
C MET A 196 11.90 7.42 8.77
N PRO A 197 12.49 7.14 9.93
CA PRO A 197 13.18 5.87 10.16
C PRO A 197 12.18 4.71 9.98
N ILE A 198 12.64 3.57 9.48
CA ILE A 198 11.86 2.35 9.20
C ILE A 198 10.86 2.55 8.03
N ILE A 199 9.95 3.54 8.11
CA ILE A 199 8.92 3.79 7.08
C ILE A 199 9.57 4.24 5.77
N GLY A 200 10.52 5.16 5.83
CA GLY A 200 11.22 5.65 4.65
C GLY A 200 11.99 4.55 3.93
N GLU A 201 12.59 3.66 4.70
CA GLU A 201 13.29 2.49 4.14
C GLU A 201 12.32 1.49 3.49
N LEU A 202 11.17 1.23 4.12
CA LEU A 202 10.09 0.41 3.55
C LEU A 202 9.58 0.98 2.22
N ILE A 203 9.34 2.28 2.18
CA ILE A 203 8.90 2.98 0.96
C ILE A 203 9.96 2.85 -0.12
N GLN A 204 11.24 3.14 0.19
CA GLN A 204 12.32 3.03 -0.80
C GLN A 204 12.46 1.61 -1.34
N ASN A 205 12.48 0.59 -0.47
CA ASN A 205 12.56 -0.80 -0.90
C ASN A 205 11.37 -1.20 -1.79
N HIS A 206 10.15 -0.77 -1.42
CA HIS A 206 8.95 -1.05 -2.20
C HIS A 206 9.00 -0.40 -3.59
N GLU A 207 9.35 0.87 -3.64
CA GLU A 207 9.41 1.64 -4.88
C GLU A 207 10.55 1.15 -5.79
N LEU A 208 11.76 0.97 -5.23
CA LEU A 208 12.91 0.46 -5.98
C LEU A 208 12.73 -0.99 -6.42
N GLY A 209 12.19 -1.86 -5.56
CA GLY A 209 11.91 -3.24 -5.91
C GLY A 209 10.89 -3.34 -7.06
N ARG A 210 9.85 -2.51 -7.03
CA ARG A 210 8.84 -2.46 -8.10
C ARG A 210 9.43 -1.93 -9.41
N PHE A 211 10.19 -0.84 -9.35
CA PHE A 211 10.89 -0.30 -10.50
C PHE A 211 11.85 -1.32 -11.12
N SER A 212 12.70 -1.95 -10.29
CA SER A 212 13.67 -2.96 -10.72
C SER A 212 13.00 -4.16 -11.39
N TYR A 213 11.90 -4.64 -10.79
CA TYR A 213 11.15 -5.77 -11.34
C TYR A 213 10.57 -5.45 -12.74
N ILE A 214 9.93 -4.29 -12.86
CA ILE A 214 9.30 -3.89 -14.13
C ILE A 214 10.37 -3.60 -15.18
N LEU A 215 11.46 -2.94 -14.82
CA LEU A 215 12.57 -2.69 -15.74
C LEU A 215 13.18 -4.01 -16.24
N SER A 216 13.49 -4.94 -15.33
CA SER A 216 13.98 -6.28 -15.66
C SER A 216 13.02 -7.00 -16.63
N LEU A 217 11.73 -7.05 -16.28
CA LEU A 217 10.72 -7.69 -17.10
C LEU A 217 10.62 -7.10 -18.53
N MET A 218 10.70 -5.79 -18.66
CA MET A 218 10.63 -5.11 -19.96
C MET A 218 11.85 -5.39 -20.81
N LEU A 219 13.03 -5.42 -20.19
CA LEU A 219 14.29 -5.77 -20.88
C LEU A 219 14.27 -7.23 -21.35
N ASP A 220 13.83 -8.16 -20.51
CA ASP A 220 13.67 -9.58 -20.86
C ASP A 220 12.65 -9.79 -22.00
N SER A 221 11.64 -8.90 -22.06
CA SER A 221 10.65 -8.90 -23.13
C SER A 221 11.18 -8.34 -24.45
N GLY A 222 12.35 -7.67 -24.43
CA GLY A 222 12.99 -7.08 -25.62
C GLY A 222 12.70 -5.58 -25.83
N VAL A 223 12.13 -4.90 -24.81
CA VAL A 223 11.98 -3.43 -24.83
C VAL A 223 13.37 -2.79 -24.77
N SER A 224 13.61 -1.77 -25.60
CA SER A 224 14.89 -1.03 -25.55
C SER A 224 15.13 -0.39 -24.19
N TYR A 225 16.38 -0.32 -23.76
CA TYR A 225 16.75 0.15 -22.42
C TYR A 225 16.16 1.52 -22.07
N ALA A 226 16.34 2.51 -22.94
CA ALA A 226 15.84 3.87 -22.71
C ALA A 226 14.31 3.91 -22.57
N HIS A 227 13.61 3.16 -23.40
CA HIS A 227 12.15 3.08 -23.35
C HIS A 227 11.65 2.32 -22.11
N ALA A 228 12.32 1.22 -21.77
CA ALA A 228 12.02 0.44 -20.56
C ALA A 228 12.22 1.27 -19.28
N VAL A 229 13.32 2.02 -19.17
CA VAL A 229 13.56 2.94 -18.05
C VAL A 229 12.45 3.97 -17.94
N LYS A 230 12.10 4.66 -19.05
CA LYS A 230 11.03 5.66 -19.05
C LYS A 230 9.69 5.08 -18.60
N LEU A 231 9.31 3.92 -19.09
CA LEU A 231 8.06 3.26 -18.71
C LEU A 231 8.09 2.77 -17.25
N ALA A 232 9.22 2.24 -16.79
CA ALA A 232 9.37 1.80 -15.40
C ALA A 232 9.21 2.96 -14.39
N THR A 233 9.55 4.22 -14.76
CA THR A 233 9.32 5.38 -13.87
C THR A 233 7.84 5.62 -13.58
N THR A 234 6.93 5.21 -14.46
CA THR A 234 5.48 5.36 -14.25
C THR A 234 4.97 4.50 -13.09
N THR A 235 5.74 3.52 -12.66
CA THR A 235 5.38 2.66 -11.54
C THR A 235 5.56 3.31 -10.17
N PHE A 236 6.36 4.37 -10.05
CA PHE A 236 6.54 5.08 -8.80
C PHE A 236 5.24 5.72 -8.29
N SER A 237 4.91 5.46 -7.05
CA SER A 237 3.80 6.10 -6.33
C SER A 237 4.26 7.34 -5.56
N ASN A 238 5.49 7.29 -5.03
CA ASN A 238 6.12 8.40 -4.31
C ASN A 238 6.56 9.49 -5.29
N ALA A 239 6.03 10.71 -5.10
CA ALA A 239 6.25 11.82 -6.02
C ALA A 239 7.74 12.27 -6.10
N MET A 240 8.46 12.21 -4.96
CA MET A 240 9.87 12.60 -4.91
C MET A 240 10.76 11.62 -5.69
N MET A 241 10.53 10.31 -5.52
CA MET A 241 11.28 9.28 -6.25
C MET A 241 10.91 9.30 -7.73
N LYS A 242 9.62 9.47 -8.03
CA LYS A 242 9.13 9.59 -9.41
C LYS A 242 9.84 10.71 -10.17
N GLU A 243 9.86 11.92 -9.63
CA GLU A 243 10.51 13.08 -10.23
C GLU A 243 12.01 12.86 -10.45
N SER A 244 12.70 12.23 -9.46
CA SER A 244 14.13 11.93 -9.57
C SER A 244 14.43 10.95 -10.71
N PHE A 245 13.62 9.88 -10.82
CA PHE A 245 13.83 8.88 -11.85
C PHE A 245 13.34 9.32 -13.24
N GLU A 246 12.27 10.10 -13.33
CA GLU A 246 11.83 10.70 -14.61
C GLU A 246 12.91 11.64 -15.17
N SER A 247 13.47 12.51 -14.34
CA SER A 247 14.59 13.37 -14.77
C SER A 247 15.83 12.58 -15.19
N ALA A 248 16.10 11.45 -14.52
CA ALA A 248 17.20 10.58 -14.92
C ALA A 248 16.88 9.83 -16.23
N ALA A 249 15.63 9.40 -16.44
CA ALA A 249 15.19 8.71 -17.65
C ALA A 249 15.32 9.58 -18.91
N GLU A 250 15.07 10.90 -18.81
CA GLU A 250 15.30 11.84 -19.92
C GLU A 250 16.76 11.82 -20.37
N ARG A 251 17.71 11.79 -19.40
CA ARG A 251 19.14 11.70 -19.73
C ARG A 251 19.53 10.33 -20.27
N VAL A 252 18.82 9.26 -19.91
CA VAL A 252 19.05 7.93 -20.50
C VAL A 252 18.62 7.91 -21.97
N ILE A 253 17.57 8.63 -22.35
CA ILE A 253 17.17 8.80 -23.74
C ILE A 253 18.27 9.53 -24.55
N GLU A 254 19.00 10.46 -23.92
CA GLU A 254 20.16 11.15 -24.50
C GLU A 254 21.42 10.27 -24.57
N GLY A 255 21.37 9.00 -24.12
CA GLY A 255 22.47 8.05 -24.18
C GLY A 255 23.32 7.94 -22.88
N ASN A 256 22.90 8.60 -21.80
CA ASN A 256 23.62 8.47 -20.52
C ASN A 256 23.21 7.18 -19.77
N LYS A 257 24.11 6.67 -18.93
CA LYS A 257 23.79 5.58 -17.99
C LYS A 257 22.81 6.09 -16.92
N LEU A 258 21.83 5.25 -16.53
CA LEU A 258 20.85 5.59 -15.49
C LEU A 258 21.53 5.80 -14.13
N SER A 259 22.48 4.95 -13.77
CA SER A 259 23.27 5.09 -12.53
C SER A 259 23.94 6.46 -12.43
N HIS A 260 24.58 6.92 -13.51
CA HIS A 260 25.23 8.23 -13.58
C HIS A 260 24.21 9.38 -13.55
N SER A 261 23.07 9.20 -14.24
CA SER A 261 22.00 10.20 -14.31
C SER A 261 21.36 10.44 -12.95
N LEU A 262 21.17 9.37 -12.14
CA LEU A 262 20.64 9.44 -10.78
C LEU A 262 21.64 10.13 -9.82
N GLN A 263 22.93 9.83 -9.92
CA GLN A 263 23.97 10.48 -9.07
C GLN A 263 24.08 11.99 -9.29
N ARG A 264 23.91 12.45 -10.54
CA ARG A 264 23.98 13.88 -10.91
C ARG A 264 22.64 14.61 -10.72
N GLY A 265 21.56 13.90 -10.44
CA GLY A 265 20.23 14.47 -10.22
C GLY A 265 20.14 15.25 -8.90
N LYS A 266 19.27 16.27 -8.85
CA LYS A 266 18.96 17.04 -7.63
C LYS A 266 17.85 16.40 -6.78
N GLY A 267 17.57 15.12 -6.94
CA GLY A 267 16.45 14.44 -6.30
C GLY A 267 16.85 13.52 -5.14
N VAL A 268 15.94 12.60 -4.83
CA VAL A 268 16.19 11.54 -3.84
C VAL A 268 17.21 10.57 -4.42
N LEU A 269 18.36 10.44 -3.76
CA LEU A 269 19.35 9.43 -4.13
C LEU A 269 18.88 8.06 -3.64
N PRO A 270 18.80 7.05 -4.52
CA PRO A 270 18.46 5.68 -4.12
C PRO A 270 19.50 5.07 -3.19
N LYS A 271 19.16 3.98 -2.52
CA LYS A 271 20.09 3.23 -1.66
C LYS A 271 21.36 2.85 -2.40
N ARG A 272 22.46 2.85 -1.65
CA ARG A 272 23.80 2.56 -2.19
C ARG A 272 23.89 1.20 -2.87
N ASN A 273 23.28 0.16 -2.29
CA ASN A 273 23.26 -1.19 -2.89
C ASN A 273 22.53 -1.22 -4.24
N PHE A 274 21.40 -0.49 -4.37
CA PHE A 274 20.71 -0.32 -5.65
C PHE A 274 21.61 0.35 -6.69
N MET A 275 22.23 1.46 -6.31
CA MET A 275 23.11 2.22 -7.22
C MET A 275 24.31 1.40 -7.71
N GLN A 276 24.91 0.61 -6.81
CA GLN A 276 26.03 -0.27 -7.15
C GLN A 276 25.60 -1.42 -8.07
N ALA A 277 24.46 -2.06 -7.78
CA ALA A 277 23.93 -3.12 -8.62
C ALA A 277 23.52 -2.61 -10.01
N LEU A 278 22.87 -1.45 -10.07
CA LEU A 278 22.52 -0.80 -11.34
C LEU A 278 23.76 -0.49 -12.18
N ALA A 279 24.80 0.13 -11.57
CA ALA A 279 26.03 0.44 -12.27
C ALA A 279 26.72 -0.81 -12.81
N LEU A 280 26.79 -1.89 -12.00
CA LEU A 280 27.35 -3.18 -12.41
C LEU A 280 26.55 -3.77 -13.59
N GLY A 281 25.22 -3.72 -13.53
CA GLY A 281 24.37 -4.21 -14.62
C GLY A 281 24.58 -3.43 -15.92
N GLU A 282 24.75 -2.11 -15.84
CA GLU A 282 25.01 -1.26 -17.00
C GLU A 282 26.43 -1.48 -17.59
N GLU A 283 27.41 -1.90 -16.77
CA GLU A 283 28.77 -2.21 -17.22
C GLU A 283 28.86 -3.60 -17.84
N SER A 284 28.21 -4.57 -17.24
CA SER A 284 28.22 -5.98 -17.73
C SER A 284 27.20 -6.25 -18.85
N SER A 285 26.33 -5.30 -19.17
CA SER A 285 25.16 -5.49 -20.06
C SER A 285 24.14 -6.51 -19.55
N GLU A 286 24.15 -6.78 -18.25
CA GLU A 286 23.25 -7.73 -17.57
C GLU A 286 22.22 -7.03 -16.67
N VAL A 287 21.76 -5.84 -17.06
CA VAL A 287 20.85 -5.00 -16.26
C VAL A 287 19.59 -5.79 -15.88
N ALA A 288 19.01 -6.55 -16.79
CA ALA A 288 17.78 -7.31 -16.56
C ALA A 288 17.94 -8.31 -15.40
N SER A 289 18.97 -9.15 -15.46
CA SER A 289 19.25 -10.19 -14.45
C SER A 289 19.54 -9.57 -13.09
N ILE A 290 20.42 -8.56 -13.04
CA ILE A 290 20.84 -7.91 -11.78
C ILE A 290 19.67 -7.19 -11.13
N LEU A 291 18.86 -6.46 -11.90
CA LEU A 291 17.69 -5.78 -11.37
C LEU A 291 16.57 -6.76 -10.95
N GLY A 292 16.44 -7.91 -11.62
CA GLY A 292 15.56 -8.98 -11.17
C GLY A 292 15.93 -9.49 -9.79
N ASN A 293 17.22 -9.70 -9.52
CA ASN A 293 17.73 -10.13 -8.21
C ASN A 293 17.53 -9.03 -7.13
N ILE A 294 17.76 -7.77 -7.48
CA ILE A 294 17.50 -6.63 -6.57
C ILE A 294 16.02 -6.49 -6.23
N ALA A 295 15.16 -6.72 -7.21
CA ALA A 295 13.70 -6.69 -6.98
C ALA A 295 13.26 -7.76 -5.96
N GLU A 296 13.81 -8.98 -6.09
CA GLU A 296 13.53 -10.07 -5.16
C GLU A 296 14.09 -9.77 -3.76
N LEU A 297 15.34 -9.31 -3.66
CA LEU A 297 15.96 -8.89 -2.40
C LEU A 297 15.09 -7.85 -1.67
N TYR A 298 14.66 -6.80 -2.36
CA TYR A 298 13.83 -5.76 -1.75
C TYR A 298 12.42 -6.26 -1.39
N ARG A 299 11.89 -7.23 -2.13
CA ARG A 299 10.62 -7.88 -1.80
C ARG A 299 10.72 -8.65 -0.48
N GLU A 300 11.81 -9.41 -0.30
CA GLU A 300 12.08 -10.17 0.93
C GLU A 300 12.32 -9.24 2.11
N GLU A 301 13.21 -8.25 1.98
CA GLU A 301 13.47 -7.25 3.03
C GLU A 301 12.19 -6.52 3.46
N ASN A 302 11.31 -6.17 2.52
CA ASN A 302 10.05 -5.52 2.84
C ASN A 302 9.07 -6.46 3.55
N ALA A 303 9.01 -7.73 3.16
CA ALA A 303 8.16 -8.71 3.82
C ALA A 303 8.58 -8.91 5.28
N ASP A 304 9.88 -8.98 5.54
CA ASP A 304 10.42 -9.15 6.89
C ASP A 304 10.20 -7.89 7.76
N LYS A 305 10.46 -6.71 7.22
CA LYS A 305 10.20 -5.44 7.94
C LYS A 305 8.72 -5.23 8.22
N LEU A 306 7.86 -5.55 7.27
CA LEU A 306 6.42 -5.48 7.46
C LEU A 306 5.97 -6.44 8.56
N LYS A 307 6.47 -7.68 8.56
CA LYS A 307 6.18 -8.67 9.60
C LYS A 307 6.64 -8.17 10.98
N LEU A 308 7.83 -7.58 11.08
CA LEU A 308 8.34 -6.98 12.31
C LEU A 308 7.43 -5.85 12.81
N LEU A 309 7.05 -4.91 11.92
CA LEU A 309 6.15 -3.80 12.29
C LEU A 309 4.79 -4.30 12.78
N LEU A 310 4.23 -5.30 12.09
CA LEU A 310 2.95 -5.88 12.49
C LEU A 310 3.04 -6.62 13.83
N SER A 311 4.16 -7.30 14.11
CA SER A 311 4.37 -7.99 15.39
C SER A 311 4.59 -7.03 16.57
N LEU A 312 5.13 -5.84 16.34
CA LEU A 312 5.28 -4.80 17.37
C LEU A 312 3.96 -4.07 17.68
N LEU A 313 3.00 -4.12 16.76
CA LEU A 313 1.72 -3.46 16.95
C LEU A 313 0.93 -4.07 18.12
N GLU A 314 1.00 -5.39 18.30
CA GLU A 314 0.30 -6.09 19.39
C GLU A 314 0.78 -5.67 20.79
N PRO A 315 2.09 -5.73 21.14
CA PRO A 315 2.58 -5.23 22.41
C PRO A 315 2.27 -3.75 22.65
N PHE A 316 2.39 -2.92 21.61
CA PHE A 316 2.06 -1.50 21.72
C PHE A 316 0.58 -1.27 22.05
N MET A 317 -0.33 -2.00 21.39
CA MET A 317 -1.76 -1.93 21.68
C MET A 317 -2.08 -2.40 23.09
N MET A 318 -1.46 -3.48 23.57
CA MET A 318 -1.66 -3.96 24.94
C MET A 318 -1.21 -2.93 25.99
N LEU A 319 -0.03 -2.31 25.78
CA LEU A 319 0.47 -1.26 26.67
C LEU A 319 -0.45 -0.02 26.64
N PHE A 320 -0.88 0.39 25.47
CA PHE A 320 -1.78 1.55 25.33
C PHE A 320 -3.13 1.32 26.03
N ILE A 321 -3.74 0.17 25.81
CA ILE A 321 -5.02 -0.19 26.43
C ILE A 321 -4.85 -0.35 27.95
N GLY A 322 -3.79 -1.03 28.39
CA GLY A 322 -3.47 -1.18 29.79
C GLY A 322 -3.29 0.16 30.50
N LEU A 323 -2.64 1.13 29.84
CA LEU A 323 -2.49 2.49 30.36
C LEU A 323 -3.83 3.20 30.45
N VAL A 324 -4.67 3.17 29.41
CA VAL A 324 -5.99 3.81 29.42
C VAL A 324 -6.88 3.21 30.51
N VAL A 325 -7.00 1.90 30.55
CA VAL A 325 -7.81 1.20 31.58
C VAL A 325 -7.23 1.44 32.98
N GLY A 326 -5.92 1.40 33.14
CA GLY A 326 -5.24 1.68 34.41
C GLY A 326 -5.53 3.07 34.95
N VAL A 327 -5.51 4.10 34.08
CA VAL A 327 -5.87 5.48 34.47
C VAL A 327 -7.33 5.55 34.91
N ILE A 328 -8.26 4.89 34.20
CA ILE A 328 -9.69 4.91 34.56
C ILE A 328 -9.89 4.20 35.91
N VAL A 329 -9.28 3.03 36.10
CA VAL A 329 -9.37 2.28 37.36
C VAL A 329 -8.75 3.07 38.50
N ALA A 330 -7.60 3.71 38.31
CA ALA A 330 -6.98 4.58 39.32
C ALA A 330 -7.90 5.76 39.66
N ALA A 331 -8.51 6.40 38.66
CA ALA A 331 -9.48 7.49 38.88
C ALA A 331 -10.73 7.06 39.67
N MET A 332 -11.07 5.78 39.64
CA MET A 332 -12.18 5.21 40.44
C MET A 332 -11.78 4.78 41.85
N LEU A 333 -10.59 4.21 42.00
CA LEU A 333 -10.14 3.68 43.29
C LEU A 333 -9.61 4.75 44.24
N LEU A 334 -8.88 5.77 43.71
CA LEU A 334 -8.33 6.85 44.51
C LEU A 334 -9.37 7.57 45.39
N PRO A 335 -10.57 7.91 44.86
CA PRO A 335 -11.64 8.47 45.69
C PRO A 335 -12.02 7.57 46.87
N ILE A 336 -12.19 6.27 46.62
CA ILE A 336 -12.58 5.28 47.67
C ILE A 336 -11.52 5.20 48.79
N PHE A 337 -10.24 5.24 48.41
CA PHE A 337 -9.15 5.23 49.41
C PHE A 337 -9.07 6.55 50.19
N SER A 338 -9.35 7.69 49.56
CA SER A 338 -9.31 8.99 50.24
C SER A 338 -10.42 9.15 51.27
N MET A 339 -11.57 8.51 51.08
CA MET A 339 -12.65 8.50 52.09
C MET A 339 -12.25 7.73 53.37
N ASN A 340 -11.47 6.65 53.22
CA ASN A 340 -11.06 5.82 54.37
C ASN A 340 -9.93 6.46 55.20
N LEU A 341 -9.20 7.43 54.66
CA LEU A 341 -8.10 8.11 55.35
C LEU A 341 -8.55 9.42 56.05
N GLY A 342 -9.78 9.86 55.84
CA GLY A 342 -10.35 11.09 56.41
C GLY A 342 -11.36 10.86 57.53
N SER A 343 -11.57 9.60 57.93
CA SER A 343 -12.34 9.20 59.13
C SER A 343 -11.35 8.87 60.27
#